data_bfc444cebe33f351161881edfa78b73d
#
_entry.id   bfc444cebe33f351161881edfa78b73d
#
_cell.length_a   1.000
_cell.length_b   1.000
_cell.length_c   1.000
_cell.angle_alpha   90.00
_cell.angle_beta   90.00
_cell.angle_gamma   90.00
#
_symmetry.space_group_name_H-M   'P 1'
#
loop_
_entity.id
_entity.type
_entity.pdbx_description
1 polymer ?
#
loop_
_entity_poly.entity_id
_entity_poly.type
_entity_poly.pdbx_seq_one_letter_code
_entity_poly.pdbx_strand_id
1 'polypeptide(L)'
;MTLLRLNNITRRFPLGSPLYGPRKCLVAVDGVSLDVEMGRTTGIVGESGCGKSTTGRIALGLEPPDSGGVLFQGLPLPRIDSRRWRAQRRQMQLVFQDTLAALDRRMTVSALVAEPLAIHGIGDPASRKQRVAELLHSVGLGEDHGMLYPHQLSGGQRQRVVLARALAPKPSLLVCDEPVSALDVSVQAQIVNLLMDVQQELGLGLLFISHDLRVVRHVSDRIVVMYLGRVVEQGRADAIIDQPAHPYTQALVSAMPRLPGGFDHYVALPGELPSPTDRPCGCPFHPRCPLARDVCRQSLPELLPLGPERQVACHLVRH
;
A
#
# COMPACT_ATOMS: atom_id res chain seq x y z
N MET A 1 18.72 5.71 0.07
CA MET A 1 18.62 6.04 1.53
C MET A 1 17.25 5.65 2.01
N THR A 2 17.13 4.85 3.08
CA THR A 2 15.84 4.40 3.61
C THR A 2 15.06 5.58 4.20
N LEU A 3 13.87 5.83 3.67
CA LEU A 3 12.96 6.88 4.12
C LEU A 3 12.03 6.39 5.22
N LEU A 4 11.43 5.21 5.00
CA LEU A 4 10.53 4.54 5.94
C LEU A 4 11.01 3.11 6.17
N ARG A 5 10.98 2.66 7.42
CA ARG A 5 11.27 1.27 7.79
C ARG A 5 10.25 0.75 8.78
N LEU A 6 9.63 -0.36 8.44
CA LEU A 6 8.81 -1.16 9.32
C LEU A 6 9.65 -2.34 9.83
N ASN A 7 9.73 -2.52 11.15
CA ASN A 7 10.50 -3.57 11.78
C ASN A 7 9.58 -4.49 12.55
N ASN A 8 9.38 -5.71 12.04
CA ASN A 8 8.65 -6.81 12.70
C ASN A 8 7.30 -6.36 13.31
N ILE A 9 6.52 -5.55 12.55
CA ILE A 9 5.26 -5.00 13.04
C ILE A 9 4.19 -6.09 13.12
N THR A 10 3.44 -6.07 14.22
CA THR A 10 2.28 -6.95 14.44
C THR A 10 1.09 -6.12 14.84
N ARG A 11 -0.09 -6.44 14.30
CA ARG A 11 -1.35 -5.80 14.68
C ARG A 11 -2.49 -6.82 14.76
N ARG A 12 -3.18 -6.81 15.89
CA ARG A 12 -4.28 -7.70 16.23
C ARG A 12 -5.51 -6.90 16.62
N PHE A 13 -6.66 -7.31 16.15
CA PHE A 13 -7.94 -6.71 16.50
C PHE A 13 -8.76 -7.71 17.31
N PRO A 14 -9.13 -7.41 18.57
CA PRO A 14 -10.01 -8.25 19.35
C PRO A 14 -11.41 -8.23 18.73
N LEU A 15 -12.01 -9.42 18.54
CA LEU A 15 -13.36 -9.60 18.03
C LEU A 15 -14.27 -10.14 19.14
N GLY A 16 -15.51 -9.64 19.19
CA GLY A 16 -16.52 -10.06 20.14
C GLY A 16 -16.59 -9.21 21.41
N SER A 17 -17.70 -9.33 22.12
CA SER A 17 -17.92 -8.63 23.40
C SER A 17 -17.21 -9.38 24.53
N PRO A 18 -16.56 -8.67 25.47
CA PRO A 18 -15.95 -9.29 26.64
C PRO A 18 -16.92 -10.06 27.54
N LEU A 19 -18.22 -9.89 27.35
CA LEU A 19 -19.29 -10.51 28.14
C LEU A 19 -19.79 -11.85 27.62
N TYR A 20 -19.45 -12.25 26.36
CA TYR A 20 -20.03 -13.42 25.70
C TYR A 20 -18.96 -14.33 25.08
N GLY A 21 -18.12 -15.00 25.89
CA GLY A 21 -17.25 -16.09 25.45
C GLY A 21 -15.79 -15.72 25.18
N PRO A 22 -14.97 -16.68 24.71
CA PRO A 22 -13.54 -16.46 24.45
C PRO A 22 -13.35 -15.44 23.34
N ARG A 23 -12.51 -14.42 23.57
CA ARG A 23 -12.20 -13.38 22.58
C ARG A 23 -11.47 -14.01 21.38
N LYS A 24 -12.12 -14.04 20.24
CA LYS A 24 -11.42 -14.28 18.99
C LYS A 24 -10.55 -13.06 18.67
N CYS A 25 -9.42 -13.29 18.05
CA CYS A 25 -8.48 -12.23 17.66
C CYS A 25 -8.23 -12.34 16.15
N LEU A 26 -8.50 -11.24 15.44
CA LEU A 26 -8.11 -11.11 14.04
C LEU A 26 -6.68 -10.58 14.01
N VAL A 27 -5.75 -11.37 13.48
CA VAL A 27 -4.36 -10.95 13.29
C VAL A 27 -4.23 -10.36 11.89
N ALA A 28 -4.29 -9.04 11.78
CA ALA A 28 -4.25 -8.35 10.49
C ALA A 28 -2.83 -8.24 9.91
N VAL A 29 -1.83 -8.02 10.78
CA VAL A 29 -0.41 -7.94 10.41
C VAL A 29 0.38 -8.76 11.43
N ASP A 30 1.34 -9.54 10.97
CA ASP A 30 2.05 -10.50 11.80
C ASP A 30 3.53 -10.60 11.39
N GLY A 31 4.38 -9.86 12.08
CA GLY A 31 5.83 -9.86 11.88
C GLY A 31 6.29 -9.24 10.56
N VAL A 32 5.58 -8.24 10.05
CA VAL A 32 5.92 -7.62 8.76
C VAL A 32 7.10 -6.66 8.91
N SER A 33 8.11 -6.84 8.05
CA SER A 33 9.25 -5.93 7.89
C SER A 33 9.38 -5.53 6.42
N LEU A 34 9.47 -4.23 6.15
CA LEU A 34 9.71 -3.68 4.81
C LEU A 34 10.35 -2.29 4.91
N ASP A 35 10.99 -1.89 3.83
CA ASP A 35 11.60 -0.58 3.67
C ASP A 35 11.00 0.16 2.47
N VAL A 36 10.89 1.49 2.57
CA VAL A 36 10.66 2.39 1.45
C VAL A 36 11.85 3.34 1.34
N GLU A 37 12.44 3.43 0.16
CA GLU A 37 13.57 4.31 -0.10
C GLU A 37 13.09 5.66 -0.68
N MET A 38 13.88 6.70 -0.47
CA MET A 38 13.65 8.00 -1.10
C MET A 38 13.74 7.86 -2.63
N GLY A 39 12.79 8.44 -3.36
CA GLY A 39 12.75 8.40 -4.81
C GLY A 39 12.46 7.02 -5.41
N ARG A 40 11.98 6.07 -4.60
CA ARG A 40 11.65 4.70 -5.04
C ARG A 40 10.27 4.28 -4.59
N THR A 41 9.71 3.31 -5.33
CA THR A 41 8.41 2.72 -5.03
C THR A 41 8.56 1.30 -4.47
N THR A 42 7.97 1.08 -3.28
CA THR A 42 7.76 -0.26 -2.73
C THR A 42 6.29 -0.63 -2.90
N GLY A 43 6.02 -1.67 -3.69
CA GLY A 43 4.68 -2.21 -3.89
C GLY A 43 4.34 -3.28 -2.88
N ILE A 44 3.13 -3.23 -2.32
CA ILE A 44 2.56 -4.33 -1.52
C ILE A 44 1.45 -4.98 -2.31
N VAL A 45 1.51 -6.29 -2.50
CA VAL A 45 0.52 -7.07 -3.23
C VAL A 45 0.05 -8.28 -2.44
N GLY A 46 -1.16 -8.74 -2.71
CA GLY A 46 -1.77 -9.91 -2.08
C GLY A 46 -3.29 -9.87 -2.18
N GLU A 47 -3.96 -10.97 -1.83
CA GLU A 47 -5.43 -11.06 -1.85
C GLU A 47 -6.08 -10.04 -0.91
N SER A 48 -7.38 -9.74 -1.16
CA SER A 48 -8.14 -8.85 -0.29
C SER A 48 -8.19 -9.39 1.15
N GLY A 49 -8.08 -8.50 2.13
CA GLY A 49 -8.08 -8.90 3.56
C GLY A 49 -6.75 -9.47 4.08
N CYS A 50 -5.68 -9.55 3.29
CA CYS A 50 -4.39 -10.07 3.76
C CYS A 50 -3.55 -9.09 4.61
N GLY A 51 -4.08 -7.89 4.94
CA GLY A 51 -3.42 -6.95 5.86
C GLY A 51 -2.70 -5.76 5.21
N LYS A 52 -2.75 -5.59 3.89
CA LYS A 52 -2.05 -4.52 3.13
C LYS A 52 -2.41 -3.11 3.64
N SER A 53 -3.70 -2.78 3.66
CA SER A 53 -4.18 -1.45 4.10
C SER A 53 -3.85 -1.18 5.57
N THR A 54 -3.91 -2.20 6.43
CA THR A 54 -3.49 -2.09 7.84
C THR A 54 -1.99 -1.79 7.92
N THR A 55 -1.17 -2.45 7.11
CA THR A 55 0.28 -2.15 7.02
C THR A 55 0.53 -0.72 6.58
N GLY A 56 -0.20 -0.22 5.56
CA GLY A 56 -0.12 1.18 5.12
C GLY A 56 -0.52 2.20 6.20
N ARG A 57 -1.57 1.90 6.98
CA ARG A 57 -1.99 2.76 8.11
C ARG A 57 -0.96 2.78 9.23
N ILE A 58 -0.37 1.63 9.56
CA ILE A 58 0.73 1.54 10.54
C ILE A 58 1.94 2.32 10.04
N ALA A 59 2.30 2.20 8.76
CA ALA A 59 3.40 2.92 8.13
C ALA A 59 3.29 4.45 8.30
N LEU A 60 2.07 4.98 8.29
CA LEU A 60 1.77 6.40 8.49
C LEU A 60 1.56 6.77 9.97
N GLY A 61 1.63 5.83 10.92
CA GLY A 61 1.29 6.07 12.31
C GLY A 61 -0.18 6.46 12.51
N LEU A 62 -1.09 6.00 11.66
CA LEU A 62 -2.54 6.14 11.83
C LEU A 62 -3.10 5.03 12.72
N GLU A 63 -2.42 3.90 12.75
CA GLU A 63 -2.72 2.73 13.55
C GLU A 63 -1.46 2.34 14.32
N PRO A 64 -1.49 2.22 15.66
CA PRO A 64 -0.33 1.76 16.41
C PRO A 64 -0.14 0.25 16.22
N PRO A 65 1.08 -0.25 16.03
CA PRO A 65 1.34 -1.69 16.10
C PRO A 65 1.25 -2.18 17.55
N ASP A 66 0.89 -3.46 17.76
CA ASP A 66 0.93 -4.10 19.08
C ASP A 66 2.37 -4.49 19.45
N SER A 67 3.21 -4.80 18.45
CA SER A 67 4.64 -5.03 18.62
C SER A 67 5.41 -4.62 17.37
N GLY A 68 6.73 -4.49 17.51
CA GLY A 68 7.59 -3.96 16.47
C GLY A 68 7.63 -2.42 16.48
N GLY A 69 8.12 -1.83 15.39
CA GLY A 69 8.26 -0.38 15.33
C GLY A 69 8.35 0.15 13.91
N VAL A 70 8.08 1.45 13.77
CA VAL A 70 8.19 2.18 12.51
C VAL A 70 9.19 3.30 12.68
N LEU A 71 10.15 3.37 11.76
CA LEU A 71 11.12 4.46 11.67
C LEU A 71 10.83 5.27 10.41
N PHE A 72 10.78 6.57 10.54
CA PHE A 72 10.70 7.51 9.44
C PHE A 72 11.92 8.42 9.46
N GLN A 73 12.68 8.49 8.37
CA GLN A 73 13.97 9.20 8.30
C GLN A 73 14.93 8.80 9.44
N GLY A 74 14.94 7.51 9.80
CA GLY A 74 15.77 6.97 10.86
C GLY A 74 15.28 7.21 12.29
N LEU A 75 14.19 7.95 12.49
CA LEU A 75 13.63 8.26 13.81
C LEU A 75 12.32 7.49 14.05
N PRO A 76 12.06 6.99 15.27
CA PRO A 76 10.77 6.39 15.62
C PRO A 76 9.61 7.38 15.42
N LEU A 77 8.46 6.86 14.94
CA LEU A 77 7.27 7.68 14.82
C LEU A 77 6.85 8.23 16.20
N PRO A 78 6.52 9.52 16.28
CA PRO A 78 6.00 10.08 17.51
C PRO A 78 4.67 9.43 17.92
N ARG A 79 4.36 9.50 19.21
CA ARG A 79 3.07 9.03 19.73
C ARG A 79 1.91 9.73 18.97
N ILE A 80 0.93 8.94 18.56
CA ILE A 80 -0.30 9.41 17.89
C ILE A 80 -0.93 10.55 18.73
N ASP A 81 -1.47 11.55 18.05
CA ASP A 81 -2.07 12.78 18.61
C ASP A 81 -1.11 13.75 19.31
N SER A 82 0.18 13.44 19.34
CA SER A 82 1.17 14.41 19.82
C SER A 82 1.36 15.57 18.84
N ARG A 83 1.83 16.73 19.33
CA ARG A 83 2.17 17.88 18.49
C ARG A 83 3.24 17.51 17.43
N ARG A 84 4.21 16.65 17.79
CA ARG A 84 5.26 16.18 16.88
C ARG A 84 4.68 15.28 15.79
N TRP A 85 3.75 14.40 16.13
CA TRP A 85 3.07 13.55 15.14
C TRP A 85 2.28 14.38 14.12
N ARG A 86 1.52 15.39 14.58
CA ARG A 86 0.78 16.29 13.68
C ARG A 86 1.71 17.05 12.73
N ALA A 87 2.86 17.53 13.22
CA ALA A 87 3.86 18.19 12.39
C ALA A 87 4.47 17.23 11.35
N GLN A 88 4.74 15.98 11.73
CA GLN A 88 5.31 14.97 10.84
C GLN A 88 4.35 14.53 9.73
N ARG A 89 3.04 14.57 9.97
CA ARG A 89 2.03 14.26 8.95
C ARG A 89 2.11 15.12 7.69
N ARG A 90 2.67 16.31 7.77
CA ARG A 90 2.98 17.11 6.60
C ARG A 90 3.87 16.36 5.61
N GLN A 91 4.81 15.54 6.12
CA GLN A 91 5.78 14.82 5.29
C GLN A 91 5.29 13.44 4.84
N MET A 92 4.18 12.95 5.41
CA MET A 92 3.66 11.61 5.18
C MET A 92 2.17 11.71 4.83
N GLN A 93 1.81 11.43 3.60
CA GLN A 93 0.42 11.58 3.12
C GLN A 93 -0.16 10.25 2.66
N LEU A 94 -1.49 10.16 2.69
CA LEU A 94 -2.27 8.98 2.29
C LEU A 94 -3.20 9.35 1.14
N VAL A 95 -3.16 8.55 0.09
CA VAL A 95 -4.18 8.49 -0.96
C VAL A 95 -5.08 7.30 -0.66
N PHE A 96 -6.34 7.59 -0.35
CA PHE A 96 -7.34 6.59 0.04
C PHE A 96 -7.93 5.85 -1.16
N GLN A 97 -8.41 4.63 -0.92
CA GLN A 97 -9.15 3.82 -1.87
C GLN A 97 -10.49 4.49 -2.27
N ASP A 98 -11.26 4.97 -1.28
CA ASP A 98 -12.53 5.65 -1.51
C ASP A 98 -12.34 7.16 -1.63
N THR A 99 -12.34 7.63 -2.89
CA THR A 99 -12.21 9.06 -3.20
C THR A 99 -13.40 9.89 -2.72
N LEU A 100 -14.61 9.30 -2.64
CA LEU A 100 -15.78 10.02 -2.18
C LEU A 100 -15.77 10.23 -0.67
N ALA A 101 -15.26 9.26 0.08
CA ALA A 101 -15.08 9.40 1.52
C ALA A 101 -13.90 10.35 1.87
N ALA A 102 -12.93 10.50 0.94
CA ALA A 102 -11.77 11.36 1.14
C ALA A 102 -12.05 12.86 0.93
N LEU A 103 -13.13 13.21 0.21
CA LEU A 103 -13.44 14.59 -0.19
C LEU A 103 -14.76 15.05 0.46
N ASP A 104 -14.73 16.16 1.21
CA ASP A 104 -15.97 16.79 1.71
C ASP A 104 -16.77 17.34 0.52
N ARG A 105 -17.97 16.78 0.32
CA ARG A 105 -18.86 17.13 -0.80
C ARG A 105 -19.37 18.57 -0.78
N ARG A 106 -19.20 19.27 0.34
CA ARG A 106 -19.63 20.67 0.55
C ARG A 106 -18.55 21.69 0.19
N MET A 107 -17.32 21.23 -0.04
CA MET A 107 -16.19 22.09 -0.37
C MET A 107 -15.91 22.04 -1.87
N THR A 108 -15.48 23.16 -2.43
CA THR A 108 -14.97 23.20 -3.81
C THR A 108 -13.62 22.49 -3.91
N VAL A 109 -13.25 22.09 -5.12
CA VAL A 109 -11.95 21.45 -5.41
C VAL A 109 -10.78 22.31 -4.92
N SER A 110 -10.79 23.62 -5.21
CA SER A 110 -9.75 24.54 -4.73
C SER A 110 -9.66 24.58 -3.21
N ALA A 111 -10.80 24.60 -2.52
CA ALA A 111 -10.83 24.58 -1.07
C ALA A 111 -10.27 23.28 -0.48
N LEU A 112 -10.62 22.12 -1.09
CA LEU A 112 -10.11 20.81 -0.69
C LEU A 112 -8.59 20.69 -0.86
N VAL A 113 -8.04 21.21 -1.97
CA VAL A 113 -6.58 21.17 -2.21
C VAL A 113 -5.85 22.18 -1.32
N ALA A 114 -6.48 23.33 -0.99
CA ALA A 114 -5.91 24.32 -0.08
C ALA A 114 -5.96 23.91 1.40
N GLU A 115 -6.86 23.01 1.79
CA GLU A 115 -7.09 22.64 3.19
C GLU A 115 -5.83 22.16 3.92
N PRO A 116 -5.01 21.24 3.37
CA PRO A 116 -3.77 20.83 4.02
C PRO A 116 -2.76 21.97 4.21
N LEU A 117 -2.73 22.92 3.25
CA LEU A 117 -1.86 24.10 3.38
C LEU A 117 -2.30 24.98 4.55
N ALA A 118 -3.62 25.15 4.72
CA ALA A 118 -4.20 25.92 5.82
C ALA A 118 -3.94 25.24 7.18
N ILE A 119 -4.20 23.94 7.29
CA ILE A 119 -4.01 23.14 8.51
C ILE A 119 -2.54 23.20 8.98
N HIS A 120 -1.60 23.12 8.06
CA HIS A 120 -0.16 23.13 8.37
C HIS A 120 0.47 24.52 8.40
N GLY A 121 -0.32 25.59 8.20
CA GLY A 121 0.18 26.96 8.21
C GLY A 121 1.17 27.28 7.09
N ILE A 122 1.04 26.63 5.92
CA ILE A 122 1.93 26.80 4.77
C ILE A 122 1.45 27.97 3.92
N GLY A 123 2.28 29.00 3.75
CA GLY A 123 2.00 30.17 2.93
C GLY A 123 0.88 31.06 3.46
N ASP A 124 0.74 32.22 2.85
CA ASP A 124 -0.38 33.15 3.01
C ASP A 124 -1.53 32.82 2.03
N PRO A 125 -2.69 33.47 2.11
CA PRO A 125 -3.83 33.19 1.24
C PRO A 125 -3.52 33.32 -0.27
N ALA A 126 -2.67 34.28 -0.68
CA ALA A 126 -2.35 34.51 -2.08
C ALA A 126 -1.44 33.39 -2.61
N SER A 127 -0.38 33.04 -1.88
CA SER A 127 0.54 31.96 -2.23
C SER A 127 -0.15 30.59 -2.22
N ARG A 128 -1.13 30.37 -1.32
CA ARG A 128 -1.95 29.15 -1.33
C ARG A 128 -2.79 29.05 -2.60
N LYS A 129 -3.43 30.13 -3.03
CA LYS A 129 -4.22 30.17 -4.27
C LYS A 129 -3.35 29.82 -5.49
N GLN A 130 -2.18 30.42 -5.58
CA GLN A 130 -1.23 30.10 -6.65
C GLN A 130 -0.79 28.62 -6.59
N ARG A 131 -0.42 28.11 -5.41
CA ARG A 131 -0.02 26.72 -5.23
C ARG A 131 -1.13 25.74 -5.59
N VAL A 132 -2.40 26.04 -5.30
CA VAL A 132 -3.55 25.24 -5.71
C VAL A 132 -3.67 25.18 -7.23
N ALA A 133 -3.51 26.30 -7.93
CA ALA A 133 -3.55 26.33 -9.40
C ALA A 133 -2.43 25.48 -10.01
N GLU A 134 -1.19 25.61 -9.49
CA GLU A 134 -0.05 24.77 -9.90
C GLU A 134 -0.33 23.28 -9.68
N LEU A 135 -0.88 22.91 -8.53
CA LEU A 135 -1.19 21.52 -8.20
C LEU A 135 -2.30 20.94 -9.09
N LEU A 136 -3.35 21.70 -9.36
CA LEU A 136 -4.41 21.28 -10.27
C LEU A 136 -3.85 21.07 -11.68
N HIS A 137 -3.01 21.97 -12.15
CA HIS A 137 -2.35 21.85 -13.43
C HIS A 137 -1.43 20.60 -13.48
N SER A 138 -0.61 20.36 -12.45
CA SER A 138 0.30 19.20 -12.39
C SER A 138 -0.42 17.86 -12.42
N VAL A 139 -1.68 17.80 -11.96
CA VAL A 139 -2.50 16.58 -12.05
C VAL A 139 -3.40 16.57 -13.29
N GLY A 140 -3.22 17.51 -14.24
CA GLY A 140 -3.98 17.59 -15.49
C GLY A 140 -5.43 18.05 -15.32
N LEU A 141 -5.71 18.94 -14.34
CA LEU A 141 -6.97 19.63 -14.15
C LEU A 141 -6.82 21.11 -14.47
N GLY A 142 -7.78 21.70 -15.21
CA GLY A 142 -7.81 23.14 -15.49
C GLY A 142 -8.27 23.96 -14.28
N GLU A 143 -8.10 25.28 -14.36
CA GLU A 143 -8.53 26.22 -13.30
C GLU A 143 -10.04 26.19 -13.07
N ASP A 144 -10.84 25.95 -14.13
CA ASP A 144 -12.28 25.81 -14.10
C ASP A 144 -12.75 24.68 -13.17
N HIS A 145 -11.98 23.59 -13.09
CA HIS A 145 -12.26 22.50 -12.14
C HIS A 145 -12.18 22.95 -10.68
N GLY A 146 -11.39 23.98 -10.39
CA GLY A 146 -11.22 24.51 -9.04
C GLY A 146 -12.50 24.97 -8.36
N MET A 147 -13.48 25.45 -9.14
CA MET A 147 -14.78 25.92 -8.65
C MET A 147 -15.83 24.82 -8.52
N LEU A 148 -15.57 23.64 -9.07
CA LEU A 148 -16.48 22.51 -9.03
C LEU A 148 -16.48 21.81 -7.65
N TYR A 149 -17.55 21.08 -7.38
CA TYR A 149 -17.69 20.22 -6.21
C TYR A 149 -17.39 18.76 -6.57
N PRO A 150 -16.99 17.90 -5.61
CA PRO A 150 -16.65 16.50 -5.88
C PRO A 150 -17.71 15.70 -6.63
N HIS A 151 -18.99 15.99 -6.41
CA HIS A 151 -20.11 15.30 -7.08
C HIS A 151 -20.25 15.68 -8.57
N GLN A 152 -19.64 16.77 -9.01
CA GLN A 152 -19.65 17.23 -10.41
C GLN A 152 -18.49 16.63 -11.23
N LEU A 153 -17.58 15.90 -10.59
CA LEU A 153 -16.38 15.34 -11.20
C LEU A 153 -16.58 13.87 -11.58
N SER A 154 -15.88 13.41 -12.63
CA SER A 154 -15.73 11.99 -12.93
C SER A 154 -14.88 11.27 -11.86
N GLY A 155 -14.90 9.92 -11.84
CA GLY A 155 -14.06 9.12 -10.93
C GLY A 155 -12.57 9.45 -11.03
N GLY A 156 -12.05 9.52 -12.25
CA GLY A 156 -10.66 9.87 -12.51
C GLY A 156 -10.30 11.31 -12.14
N GLN A 157 -11.20 12.27 -12.36
CA GLN A 157 -11.00 13.65 -11.92
C GLN A 157 -10.98 13.76 -10.40
N ARG A 158 -11.88 13.06 -9.68
CA ARG A 158 -11.82 12.98 -8.21
C ARG A 158 -10.50 12.42 -7.71
N GLN A 159 -10.00 11.36 -8.35
CA GLN A 159 -8.71 10.77 -7.98
C GLN A 159 -7.55 11.76 -8.16
N ARG A 160 -7.56 12.55 -9.24
CA ARG A 160 -6.59 13.63 -9.48
C ARG A 160 -6.66 14.71 -8.40
N VAL A 161 -7.87 15.09 -7.93
CA VAL A 161 -8.05 16.02 -6.81
C VAL A 161 -7.48 15.45 -5.51
N VAL A 162 -7.75 14.19 -5.19
CA VAL A 162 -7.18 13.52 -4.00
C VAL A 162 -5.65 13.51 -4.07
N LEU A 163 -5.07 13.25 -5.24
CA LEU A 163 -3.63 13.30 -5.44
C LEU A 163 -3.09 14.73 -5.26
N ALA A 164 -3.70 15.74 -5.89
CA ALA A 164 -3.30 17.14 -5.72
C ALA A 164 -3.35 17.59 -4.25
N ARG A 165 -4.41 17.19 -3.52
CA ARG A 165 -4.55 17.44 -2.07
C ARG A 165 -3.44 16.81 -1.26
N ALA A 166 -3.09 15.55 -1.55
CA ALA A 166 -2.01 14.83 -0.87
C ALA A 166 -0.63 15.45 -1.15
N LEU A 167 -0.42 16.00 -2.35
CA LEU A 167 0.83 16.66 -2.76
C LEU A 167 0.97 18.10 -2.25
N ALA A 168 -0.14 18.73 -1.80
CA ALA A 168 -0.15 20.13 -1.39
C ALA A 168 0.91 20.46 -0.32
N PRO A 169 1.10 19.69 0.77
CA PRO A 169 2.08 19.98 1.80
C PRO A 169 3.52 19.64 1.40
N LYS A 170 3.79 19.19 0.17
CA LYS A 170 5.10 18.70 -0.32
C LYS A 170 5.63 17.54 0.55
N PRO A 171 4.95 16.40 0.56
CA PRO A 171 5.36 15.25 1.35
C PRO A 171 6.67 14.66 0.82
N SER A 172 7.38 13.89 1.65
CA SER A 172 8.49 13.03 1.22
C SER A 172 8.07 11.57 1.07
N LEU A 173 6.97 11.18 1.73
CA LEU A 173 6.37 9.84 1.63
C LEU A 173 4.90 9.94 1.23
N LEU A 174 4.53 9.16 0.22
CA LEU A 174 3.14 8.97 -0.17
C LEU A 174 2.79 7.48 -0.03
N VAL A 175 1.73 7.19 0.70
CA VAL A 175 1.13 5.85 0.77
C VAL A 175 -0.13 5.87 -0.07
N CYS A 176 -0.22 5.00 -1.06
CA CYS A 176 -1.39 4.86 -1.94
C CYS A 176 -2.05 3.51 -1.62
N ASP A 177 -3.23 3.55 -1.00
CA ASP A 177 -4.00 2.35 -0.66
C ASP A 177 -5.07 2.12 -1.72
N GLU A 178 -4.81 1.19 -2.64
CA GLU A 178 -5.65 0.84 -3.80
C GLU A 178 -6.14 2.05 -4.62
N PRO A 179 -5.24 2.96 -5.06
CA PRO A 179 -5.64 4.27 -5.58
C PRO A 179 -6.39 4.21 -6.92
N VAL A 180 -6.43 3.06 -7.60
CA VAL A 180 -7.03 2.92 -8.94
C VAL A 180 -8.05 1.79 -9.03
N SER A 181 -8.36 1.09 -7.94
CA SER A 181 -9.18 -0.13 -7.95
C SER A 181 -10.64 0.08 -8.43
N ALA A 182 -11.18 1.29 -8.29
CA ALA A 182 -12.55 1.64 -8.66
C ALA A 182 -12.67 2.37 -10.01
N LEU A 183 -11.60 2.39 -10.82
CA LEU A 183 -11.53 3.13 -12.09
C LEU A 183 -11.48 2.18 -13.29
N ASP A 184 -11.94 2.65 -14.43
CA ASP A 184 -11.79 1.94 -15.71
C ASP A 184 -10.31 1.80 -16.11
N VAL A 185 -9.96 0.74 -16.84
CA VAL A 185 -8.56 0.39 -17.19
C VAL A 185 -7.80 1.54 -17.84
N SER A 186 -8.45 2.30 -18.74
CA SER A 186 -7.83 3.45 -19.41
C SER A 186 -7.52 4.59 -18.44
N VAL A 187 -8.42 4.87 -17.51
CA VAL A 187 -8.26 5.89 -16.48
C VAL A 187 -7.23 5.45 -15.43
N GLN A 188 -7.22 4.14 -15.08
CA GLN A 188 -6.18 3.57 -14.21
C GLN A 188 -4.77 3.86 -14.76
N ALA A 189 -4.53 3.56 -16.05
CA ALA A 189 -3.23 3.80 -16.68
C ALA A 189 -2.81 5.27 -16.61
N GLN A 190 -3.75 6.20 -16.83
CA GLN A 190 -3.46 7.64 -16.73
C GLN A 190 -3.08 8.07 -15.31
N ILE A 191 -3.80 7.57 -14.28
CA ILE A 191 -3.50 7.92 -12.87
C ILE A 191 -2.18 7.30 -12.43
N VAL A 192 -1.89 6.08 -12.88
CA VAL A 192 -0.63 5.38 -12.59
C VAL A 192 0.56 6.14 -13.20
N ASN A 193 0.49 6.52 -14.47
CA ASN A 193 1.55 7.30 -15.12
C ASN A 193 1.73 8.66 -14.44
N LEU A 194 0.64 9.38 -14.15
CA LEU A 194 0.69 10.63 -13.39
C LEU A 194 1.40 10.46 -12.04
N LEU A 195 1.11 9.37 -11.32
CA LEU A 195 1.73 9.10 -10.02
C LEU A 195 3.24 8.85 -10.16
N MET A 196 3.67 8.13 -11.21
CA MET A 196 5.08 7.88 -11.52
C MET A 196 5.81 9.17 -11.90
N ASP A 197 5.21 10.02 -12.75
CA ASP A 197 5.78 11.31 -13.15
C ASP A 197 5.99 12.20 -11.91
N VAL A 198 4.98 12.33 -11.06
CA VAL A 198 5.06 13.11 -9.82
C VAL A 198 6.07 12.51 -8.84
N GLN A 199 6.13 11.18 -8.72
CA GLN A 199 7.10 10.50 -7.86
C GLN A 199 8.53 10.79 -8.32
N GLN A 200 8.79 10.74 -9.62
CA GLN A 200 10.10 11.03 -10.21
C GLN A 200 10.48 12.51 -10.08
N GLU A 201 9.56 13.42 -10.42
CA GLU A 201 9.79 14.87 -10.37
C GLU A 201 10.09 15.36 -8.94
N LEU A 202 9.34 14.86 -7.94
CA LEU A 202 9.46 15.28 -6.55
C LEU A 202 10.43 14.42 -5.72
N GLY A 203 10.94 13.33 -6.26
CA GLY A 203 11.80 12.39 -5.54
C GLY A 203 11.10 11.71 -4.37
N LEU A 204 9.79 11.47 -4.46
CA LEU A 204 8.98 10.90 -3.38
C LEU A 204 9.35 9.44 -3.12
N GLY A 205 9.37 9.02 -1.84
CA GLY A 205 9.23 7.62 -1.48
C GLY A 205 7.75 7.22 -1.62
N LEU A 206 7.47 6.13 -2.31
CA LEU A 206 6.10 5.67 -2.55
C LEU A 206 5.88 4.27 -1.97
N LEU A 207 4.86 4.11 -1.12
CA LEU A 207 4.34 2.81 -0.71
C LEU A 207 3.03 2.57 -1.46
N PHE A 208 3.06 1.70 -2.47
CA PHE A 208 1.93 1.46 -3.36
C PHE A 208 1.26 0.13 -3.02
N ILE A 209 0.01 0.17 -2.59
CA ILE A 209 -0.77 -1.01 -2.20
C ILE A 209 -1.81 -1.30 -3.29
N SER A 210 -1.81 -2.52 -3.81
CA SER A 210 -2.82 -2.97 -4.76
C SER A 210 -3.00 -4.49 -4.69
N HIS A 211 -4.14 -4.96 -5.17
CA HIS A 211 -4.36 -6.39 -5.44
C HIS A 211 -4.03 -6.74 -6.91
N ASP A 212 -3.86 -5.75 -7.79
CA ASP A 212 -3.48 -5.96 -9.20
C ASP A 212 -1.95 -5.95 -9.35
N LEU A 213 -1.39 -7.15 -9.53
CA LEU A 213 0.05 -7.36 -9.67
C LEU A 213 0.62 -6.69 -10.94
N ARG A 214 -0.20 -6.48 -11.99
CA ARG A 214 0.23 -5.79 -13.22
C ARG A 214 0.56 -4.33 -12.94
N VAL A 215 -0.33 -3.66 -12.20
CA VAL A 215 -0.12 -2.26 -11.80
C VAL A 215 1.08 -2.17 -10.88
N VAL A 216 1.19 -3.07 -9.87
CA VAL A 216 2.32 -3.10 -8.94
C VAL A 216 3.65 -3.32 -9.67
N ARG A 217 3.70 -4.24 -10.65
CA ARG A 217 4.88 -4.46 -11.51
C ARG A 217 5.32 -3.17 -12.23
N HIS A 218 4.36 -2.42 -12.75
CA HIS A 218 4.63 -1.22 -13.54
C HIS A 218 5.20 -0.07 -12.73
N VAL A 219 4.73 0.10 -11.47
CA VAL A 219 5.08 1.26 -10.63
C VAL A 219 6.21 0.99 -9.64
N SER A 220 6.56 -0.28 -9.37
CA SER A 220 7.37 -0.61 -8.21
C SER A 220 8.80 -1.00 -8.58
N ASP A 221 9.78 -0.49 -7.82
CA ASP A 221 11.17 -0.97 -7.81
C ASP A 221 11.30 -2.26 -7.01
N ARG A 222 10.55 -2.37 -5.90
CA ARG A 222 10.50 -3.53 -5.01
C ARG A 222 9.07 -3.96 -4.79
N ILE A 223 8.85 -5.28 -4.64
CA ILE A 223 7.54 -5.86 -4.36
C ILE A 223 7.62 -6.65 -3.05
N VAL A 224 6.61 -6.48 -2.22
CA VAL A 224 6.33 -7.24 -1.00
C VAL A 224 5.03 -8.01 -1.20
N VAL A 225 5.10 -9.33 -1.23
CA VAL A 225 3.94 -10.21 -1.40
C VAL A 225 3.44 -10.61 -0.02
N MET A 226 2.20 -10.28 0.29
CA MET A 226 1.57 -10.57 1.59
C MET A 226 0.49 -11.64 1.47
N TYR A 227 0.47 -12.56 2.44
CA TYR A 227 -0.57 -13.58 2.61
C TYR A 227 -0.93 -13.71 4.09
N LEU A 228 -2.22 -13.59 4.43
CA LEU A 228 -2.74 -13.68 5.81
C LEU A 228 -1.90 -12.89 6.84
N GLY A 229 -1.57 -11.63 6.53
CA GLY A 229 -0.85 -10.71 7.40
C GLY A 229 0.67 -10.92 7.46
N ARG A 230 1.23 -11.83 6.69
CA ARG A 230 2.67 -12.10 6.64
C ARG A 230 3.27 -11.80 5.28
N VAL A 231 4.54 -11.43 5.25
CA VAL A 231 5.33 -11.39 4.02
C VAL A 231 5.72 -12.82 3.67
N VAL A 232 5.35 -13.26 2.47
CA VAL A 232 5.72 -14.59 1.95
C VAL A 232 6.90 -14.52 0.98
N GLU A 233 7.05 -13.40 0.30
CA GLU A 233 8.17 -13.14 -0.59
C GLU A 233 8.36 -11.63 -0.75
N GLN A 234 9.60 -11.16 -0.83
CA GLN A 234 9.90 -9.76 -1.15
C GLN A 234 11.23 -9.63 -1.89
N GLY A 235 11.32 -8.62 -2.75
CA GLY A 235 12.54 -8.37 -3.53
C GLY A 235 12.34 -7.33 -4.61
N ARG A 236 13.29 -7.24 -5.56
CA ARG A 236 13.15 -6.40 -6.75
C ARG A 236 11.93 -6.86 -7.57
N ALA A 237 11.24 -5.90 -8.17
CA ALA A 237 9.99 -6.18 -8.89
C ALA A 237 10.20 -7.19 -10.04
N ASP A 238 11.26 -7.04 -10.82
CA ASP A 238 11.63 -7.96 -11.89
C ASP A 238 11.87 -9.40 -11.37
N ALA A 239 12.64 -9.54 -10.28
CA ALA A 239 12.95 -10.85 -9.70
C ALA A 239 11.70 -11.58 -9.15
N ILE A 240 10.76 -10.83 -8.55
CA ILE A 240 9.50 -11.38 -8.03
C ILE A 240 8.58 -11.84 -9.16
N ILE A 241 8.53 -11.08 -10.26
CA ILE A 241 7.60 -11.34 -11.36
C ILE A 241 8.14 -12.40 -12.34
N ASP A 242 9.42 -12.28 -12.71
CA ASP A 242 9.99 -13.15 -13.73
C ASP A 242 10.40 -14.53 -13.22
N GLN A 243 10.73 -14.61 -11.91
CA GLN A 243 11.18 -15.85 -11.26
C GLN A 243 10.54 -16.02 -9.86
N PRO A 244 9.20 -16.06 -9.71
CA PRO A 244 8.55 -16.19 -8.42
C PRO A 244 8.98 -17.47 -7.70
N ALA A 245 9.42 -17.34 -6.42
CA ALA A 245 9.92 -18.49 -5.66
C ALA A 245 8.86 -19.12 -4.77
N HIS A 246 8.02 -18.30 -4.12
CA HIS A 246 6.95 -18.81 -3.28
C HIS A 246 5.78 -19.33 -4.14
N PRO A 247 5.19 -20.50 -3.88
CA PRO A 247 4.08 -21.05 -4.67
C PRO A 247 2.86 -20.11 -4.77
N TYR A 248 2.58 -19.31 -3.74
CA TYR A 248 1.55 -18.28 -3.79
C TYR A 248 1.89 -17.16 -4.78
N THR A 249 3.14 -16.69 -4.81
CA THR A 249 3.61 -15.68 -5.77
C THR A 249 3.52 -16.22 -7.19
N GLN A 250 3.91 -17.50 -7.40
CA GLN A 250 3.77 -18.18 -8.70
C GLN A 250 2.32 -18.18 -9.18
N ALA A 251 1.37 -18.50 -8.31
CA ALA A 251 -0.04 -18.49 -8.63
C ALA A 251 -0.54 -17.07 -8.96
N LEU A 252 -0.15 -16.05 -8.18
CA LEU A 252 -0.50 -14.65 -8.48
C LEU A 252 0.04 -14.20 -9.82
N VAL A 253 1.30 -14.53 -10.15
CA VAL A 253 1.94 -14.19 -11.44
C VAL A 253 1.27 -14.94 -12.59
N SER A 254 0.91 -16.23 -12.40
CA SER A 254 0.23 -17.02 -13.43
C SER A 254 -1.17 -16.51 -13.77
N ALA A 255 -1.83 -15.83 -12.83
CA ALA A 255 -3.15 -15.23 -13.04
C ALA A 255 -3.10 -13.90 -13.83
N MET A 256 -1.91 -13.35 -14.10
CA MET A 256 -1.78 -12.17 -14.94
C MET A 256 -2.03 -12.52 -16.42
N PRO A 257 -2.94 -11.80 -17.13
CA PRO A 257 -3.09 -11.95 -18.55
C PRO A 257 -1.76 -11.66 -19.25
N ARG A 258 -1.29 -12.58 -20.08
CA ARG A 258 -0.09 -12.41 -20.89
C ARG A 258 -0.48 -11.97 -22.30
N LEU A 259 0.45 -11.32 -23.00
CA LEU A 259 0.29 -11.03 -24.42
C LEU A 259 0.15 -12.35 -25.21
N PRO A 260 -0.56 -12.37 -26.34
CA PRO A 260 -0.74 -13.56 -27.18
C PRO A 260 0.62 -14.21 -27.52
N GLY A 261 0.79 -15.50 -27.21
CA GLY A 261 2.01 -16.28 -27.46
C GLY A 261 2.78 -16.75 -26.22
N GLY A 262 2.37 -16.38 -24.99
CA GLY A 262 2.95 -16.93 -23.75
C GLY A 262 2.36 -18.30 -23.39
N PHE A 263 3.17 -19.19 -22.79
CA PHE A 263 2.70 -20.50 -22.34
C PHE A 263 1.62 -20.34 -21.25
N ASP A 264 0.43 -20.89 -21.52
CA ASP A 264 -0.72 -20.91 -20.61
C ASP A 264 -0.56 -21.99 -19.53
N HIS A 265 0.19 -21.68 -18.48
CA HIS A 265 0.11 -22.43 -17.22
C HIS A 265 -0.57 -21.58 -16.16
N TYR A 266 -1.87 -21.38 -16.29
CA TYR A 266 -2.69 -20.83 -15.21
C TYR A 266 -2.73 -21.81 -14.04
N VAL A 267 -2.16 -21.41 -12.91
CA VAL A 267 -2.23 -22.15 -11.65
C VAL A 267 -3.39 -21.60 -10.84
N ALA A 268 -4.56 -22.24 -10.98
CA ALA A 268 -5.68 -21.91 -10.12
C ALA A 268 -5.33 -22.22 -8.66
N LEU A 269 -5.49 -21.24 -7.77
CA LEU A 269 -5.36 -21.48 -6.33
C LEU A 269 -6.58 -22.29 -5.85
N PRO A 270 -6.40 -23.50 -5.31
CA PRO A 270 -7.52 -24.28 -4.79
C PRO A 270 -8.08 -23.65 -3.51
N GLY A 271 -9.37 -23.83 -3.28
CA GLY A 271 -10.04 -23.44 -2.04
C GLY A 271 -10.17 -21.93 -1.81
N GLU A 272 -10.85 -21.60 -0.72
CA GLU A 272 -11.06 -20.22 -0.28
C GLU A 272 -9.89 -19.74 0.59
N LEU A 273 -9.77 -18.43 0.73
CA LEU A 273 -8.81 -17.81 1.64
C LEU A 273 -9.18 -18.21 3.09
N PRO A 274 -8.26 -18.81 3.86
CA PRO A 274 -8.53 -19.14 5.25
C PRO A 274 -8.90 -17.90 6.06
N SER A 275 -9.76 -18.10 7.06
CA SER A 275 -10.16 -17.00 7.93
C SER A 275 -8.96 -16.44 8.70
N PRO A 276 -8.76 -15.11 8.72
CA PRO A 276 -7.70 -14.51 9.53
C PRO A 276 -7.92 -14.65 11.04
N THR A 277 -9.11 -15.12 11.46
CA THR A 277 -9.43 -15.45 12.86
C THR A 277 -9.16 -16.91 13.22
N ASP A 278 -9.01 -17.78 12.20
CA ASP A 278 -8.72 -19.19 12.37
C ASP A 278 -7.61 -19.58 11.39
N ARG A 279 -6.40 -19.14 11.72
CA ARG A 279 -5.24 -19.33 10.87
C ARG A 279 -4.76 -20.78 10.89
N PRO A 280 -4.40 -21.33 9.75
CA PRO A 280 -3.76 -22.64 9.68
C PRO A 280 -2.46 -22.67 10.52
N CYS A 281 -2.22 -23.76 11.23
CA CYS A 281 -0.93 -24.02 11.89
C CYS A 281 0.19 -24.13 10.84
N GLY A 282 1.42 -23.81 11.21
CA GLY A 282 2.57 -23.88 10.30
C GLY A 282 2.53 -22.80 9.22
N CYS A 283 2.85 -23.15 7.98
CA CYS A 283 2.80 -22.25 6.84
C CYS A 283 1.34 -21.83 6.55
N PRO A 284 0.99 -20.53 6.58
CA PRO A 284 -0.39 -20.10 6.36
C PRO A 284 -0.96 -20.51 4.99
N PHE A 285 -0.09 -20.70 4.00
CA PHE A 285 -0.48 -21.08 2.65
C PHE A 285 -0.64 -22.59 2.45
N HIS A 286 -0.24 -23.45 3.40
CA HIS A 286 -0.23 -24.90 3.20
C HIS A 286 -1.56 -25.51 2.77
N PRO A 287 -2.75 -25.03 3.20
CA PRO A 287 -4.03 -25.62 2.75
C PRO A 287 -4.33 -25.43 1.26
N ARG A 288 -3.72 -24.40 0.65
CA ARG A 288 -3.91 -24.05 -0.76
C ARG A 288 -2.65 -24.34 -1.60
N CYS A 289 -1.59 -24.82 -0.98
CA CYS A 289 -0.31 -25.05 -1.65
C CYS A 289 -0.30 -26.42 -2.33
N PRO A 290 -0.15 -26.52 -3.66
CA PRO A 290 -0.10 -27.81 -4.36
C PRO A 290 1.18 -28.61 -4.03
N LEU A 291 2.18 -27.92 -3.45
CA LEU A 291 3.48 -28.52 -3.08
C LEU A 291 3.60 -28.76 -1.56
N ALA A 292 2.49 -28.63 -0.79
CA ALA A 292 2.56 -28.75 0.66
C ALA A 292 3.11 -30.09 1.12
N ARG A 293 4.02 -30.05 2.12
CA ARG A 293 4.60 -31.21 2.81
C ARG A 293 4.24 -31.18 4.30
N ASP A 294 4.55 -32.25 5.02
CA ASP A 294 4.23 -32.34 6.45
C ASP A 294 4.89 -31.23 7.28
N VAL A 295 6.12 -30.84 6.95
CA VAL A 295 6.80 -29.70 7.59
C VAL A 295 6.00 -28.39 7.44
N CYS A 296 5.30 -28.18 6.31
CA CYS A 296 4.49 -27.00 6.10
C CYS A 296 3.25 -26.92 7.01
N ARG A 297 2.80 -28.07 7.53
CA ARG A 297 1.68 -28.14 8.48
C ARG A 297 2.13 -27.96 9.93
N GLN A 298 3.40 -28.29 10.22
CA GLN A 298 3.94 -28.33 11.57
C GLN A 298 4.66 -27.05 11.98
N SER A 299 5.38 -26.43 11.04
CA SER A 299 6.23 -25.27 11.35
C SER A 299 5.98 -24.10 10.40
N LEU A 300 6.12 -22.89 10.96
CA LEU A 300 6.03 -21.65 10.21
C LEU A 300 7.36 -21.43 9.49
N PRO A 301 7.35 -21.18 8.16
CA PRO A 301 8.58 -20.84 7.45
C PRO A 301 9.05 -19.44 7.84
N GLU A 302 10.34 -19.30 8.09
CA GLU A 302 10.98 -18.01 8.29
C GLU A 302 11.20 -17.30 6.94
N LEU A 303 11.23 -15.97 6.96
CA LEU A 303 11.55 -15.17 5.79
C LEU A 303 13.08 -15.11 5.65
N LEU A 304 13.64 -15.99 4.80
CA LEU A 304 15.07 -16.16 4.62
C LEU A 304 15.57 -15.53 3.31
N PRO A 305 16.83 -15.09 3.26
CA PRO A 305 17.43 -14.58 2.04
C PRO A 305 17.44 -15.62 0.91
N LEU A 306 17.09 -15.18 -0.31
CA LEU A 306 17.24 -15.92 -1.56
C LEU A 306 18.03 -15.07 -2.55
N GLY A 307 19.34 -14.99 -2.33
CA GLY A 307 20.22 -14.06 -3.05
C GLY A 307 20.27 -12.64 -2.44
N PRO A 308 20.93 -11.68 -3.10
CA PRO A 308 21.36 -10.42 -2.48
C PRO A 308 20.23 -9.47 -2.08
N GLU A 309 19.10 -9.48 -2.78
CA GLU A 309 18.03 -8.50 -2.55
C GLU A 309 16.63 -9.12 -2.46
N ARG A 310 16.57 -10.43 -2.23
CA ARG A 310 15.31 -11.18 -2.21
C ARG A 310 15.21 -12.03 -0.96
N GLN A 311 14.00 -12.16 -0.43
CA GLN A 311 13.68 -13.02 0.70
C GLN A 311 12.41 -13.81 0.41
N VAL A 312 12.33 -15.04 0.91
CA VAL A 312 11.18 -15.94 0.75
C VAL A 312 10.91 -16.73 2.01
N ALA A 313 9.64 -16.90 2.36
CA ALA A 313 9.18 -17.68 3.50
C ALA A 313 8.57 -19.01 3.01
N CYS A 314 9.41 -19.95 2.60
CA CYS A 314 8.97 -21.25 2.09
C CYS A 314 9.95 -22.35 2.43
N HIS A 315 9.46 -23.46 3.05
CA HIS A 315 10.29 -24.64 3.39
C HIS A 315 10.85 -25.40 2.19
N LEU A 316 10.28 -25.18 0.99
CA LEU A 316 10.63 -25.91 -0.23
C LEU A 316 11.69 -25.20 -1.06
N VAL A 317 11.93 -23.93 -0.80
CA VAL A 317 12.97 -23.15 -1.46
C VAL A 317 14.30 -23.42 -0.76
N ARG A 318 15.32 -23.79 -1.52
CA ARG A 318 16.67 -23.96 -1.01
C ARG A 318 17.34 -22.59 -0.91
N HIS A 319 17.82 -22.26 0.25
CA HIS A 319 18.52 -21.00 0.56
C HIS A 319 20.02 -21.15 0.39
#